data_516dfb0a297e429afb280aa448f6d883
#
_entry.id   516dfb0a297e429afb280aa448f6d883
#
_cell.length_a   1.000
_cell.length_b   1.000
_cell.length_c   1.000
_cell.angle_alpha   90.00
_cell.angle_beta   90.00
_cell.angle_gamma   90.00
#
_symmetry.space_group_name_H-M   'P 1'
#
loop_
_entity.id
_entity.type
_entity.pdbx_description
1 polymer ?
#
loop_
_entity_poly.entity_id
_entity_poly.type
_entity_poly.pdbx_seq_one_letter_code
_entity_poly.pdbx_strand_id
1 'polypeptide(L)' 'MECTVQWLGLSGMAFAARTGSGHVAVMDGALEGGGNNLAPRPMELVLAGTGGCTA' A
#
# COMPACT_ATOMS: atom_id res chain seq x y z
N MET A 1 -3.48 4.83 17.21
CA MET A 1 -3.34 4.83 15.73
C MET A 1 -3.63 3.43 15.23
N GLU A 2 -4.56 3.30 14.30
CA GLU A 2 -4.96 2.00 13.78
C GLU A 2 -4.89 1.99 12.26
N CYS A 3 -4.61 0.81 11.71
CA CYS A 3 -4.56 0.61 10.27
C CYS A 3 -5.03 -0.81 9.96
N THR A 4 -5.97 -0.94 9.04
CA THR A 4 -6.46 -2.24 8.60
C THR A 4 -6.01 -2.46 7.17
N VAL A 5 -5.33 -3.58 6.93
CA VAL A 5 -4.86 -3.95 5.59
C VAL A 5 -5.73 -5.08 5.08
N GLN A 6 -6.27 -4.90 3.88
CA GLN A 6 -7.18 -5.88 3.28
C GLN A 6 -6.73 -6.21 1.86
N TRP A 7 -6.64 -7.51 1.56
CA TRP A 7 -6.36 -7.98 0.21
C TRP A 7 -7.59 -7.72 -0.67
N LEU A 8 -7.35 -7.16 -1.85
CA LEU A 8 -8.44 -6.76 -2.72
C LEU A 8 -9.07 -7.92 -3.51
N GLY A 9 -8.45 -9.10 -3.45
CA GLY A 9 -9.04 -10.29 -4.06
C GLY A 9 -8.91 -10.38 -5.57
N LEU A 10 -8.19 -9.46 -6.18
CA LEU A 10 -7.87 -9.53 -7.60
C LEU A 10 -6.73 -10.53 -7.78
N SER A 11 -6.54 -11.02 -9.00
CA SER A 11 -5.44 -11.95 -9.27
C SER A 11 -4.11 -11.21 -9.18
N GLY A 12 -3.55 -11.13 -7.99
CA GLY A 12 -2.31 -10.41 -7.78
C GLY A 12 -2.10 -10.08 -6.31
N MET A 13 -1.35 -9.02 -6.05
CA MET A 13 -0.89 -8.66 -4.72
C MET A 13 -1.39 -7.29 -4.27
N ALA A 14 -2.54 -6.87 -4.78
CA ALA A 14 -3.08 -5.55 -4.42
C ALA A 14 -3.76 -5.58 -3.06
N PHE A 15 -3.41 -4.62 -2.21
CA PHE A 15 -3.99 -4.45 -0.88
C PHE A 15 -4.47 -3.02 -0.71
N ALA A 16 -5.49 -2.84 0.12
CA ALA A 16 -5.93 -1.52 0.55
C ALA A 16 -5.69 -1.40 2.05
N ALA A 17 -5.06 -0.32 2.46
CA ALA A 17 -4.85 -0.01 3.86
C ALA A 17 -5.81 1.11 4.28
N ARG A 18 -6.63 0.83 5.27
CA ARG A 18 -7.56 1.81 5.83
C ARG A 18 -6.99 2.35 7.12
N THR A 19 -6.80 3.65 7.17
CA THR A 19 -6.18 4.29 8.32
C THR A 19 -7.21 4.78 9.34
N GLY A 20 -6.80 4.91 10.59
CA GLY A 20 -7.67 5.46 11.62
C GLY A 20 -8.06 6.90 11.38
N SER A 21 -7.35 7.61 10.50
CA SER A 21 -7.69 8.98 10.14
C SER A 21 -8.76 9.08 9.03
N GLY A 22 -9.28 7.93 8.57
CA GLY A 22 -10.35 7.91 7.59
C GLY A 22 -9.90 7.93 6.14
N HIS A 23 -8.65 7.56 5.89
CA HIS A 23 -8.12 7.54 4.53
C HIS A 23 -7.81 6.11 4.08
N VAL A 24 -7.70 5.93 2.77
CA VAL A 24 -7.35 4.65 2.18
C VAL A 24 -6.12 4.81 1.30
N ALA A 25 -5.14 3.93 1.50
CA ALA A 25 -3.96 3.87 0.65
C ALA A 25 -3.93 2.51 -0.04
N VAL A 26 -3.70 2.50 -1.34
CA VAL A 26 -3.64 1.26 -2.12
C VAL A 26 -2.17 0.95 -2.40
N MET A 27 -1.81 -0.33 -2.35
CA MET A 27 -0.46 -0.78 -2.65
C MET A 27 -0.52 -2.06 -3.47
N ASP A 28 0.49 -2.28 -4.28
CA ASP A 28 0.56 -3.45 -5.15
C ASP A 28 2.02 -3.86 -5.32
N GLY A 29 2.24 -4.98 -5.97
CA GLY A 29 3.58 -5.47 -6.27
C GLY A 29 3.98 -5.19 -7.70
N ALA A 30 5.26 -5.40 -8.00
CA ALA A 30 5.77 -5.31 -9.36
C ALA A 30 5.29 -6.49 -10.19
N LEU A 31 5.22 -6.31 -11.50
CA LEU A 31 4.76 -7.38 -12.41
C LEU A 31 5.60 -8.65 -12.27
N GLU A 32 6.91 -8.52 -12.18
CA GLU A 32 7.79 -9.66 -12.04
C GLU A 32 7.67 -10.38 -10.69
N GLY A 33 7.07 -9.74 -9.71
CA GLY A 33 6.83 -10.31 -8.39
C GLY A 33 5.42 -10.86 -8.19
N GLY A 34 4.62 -10.88 -9.24
CA GLY A 34 3.25 -11.39 -9.16
C GLY A 34 2.20 -10.31 -8.95
N GLY A 35 2.59 -9.06 -8.86
CA GLY A 35 1.66 -7.95 -8.79
C GLY A 35 1.25 -7.45 -10.16
N ASN A 36 0.37 -6.46 -10.20
CA ASN A 36 -0.12 -5.87 -11.44
C ASN A 36 0.35 -4.43 -11.64
N ASN A 37 1.21 -3.93 -10.77
CA ASN A 37 1.75 -2.58 -10.83
C ASN A 37 0.65 -1.50 -10.92
N LEU A 38 -0.42 -1.69 -10.18
CA LEU A 38 -1.55 -0.76 -10.18
C LEU A 38 -1.40 0.35 -9.15
N ALA A 39 -0.44 0.23 -8.26
CA ALA A 39 -0.25 1.16 -7.15
C ALA A 39 1.19 1.06 -6.66
N PRO A 40 1.62 1.98 -5.77
CA PRO A 40 2.96 1.91 -5.19
C PRO A 40 3.19 0.61 -4.44
N ARG A 41 4.44 0.19 -4.39
CA ARG A 41 4.83 -0.97 -3.59
C ARG A 41 4.77 -0.63 -2.10
N PRO A 42 4.48 -1.62 -1.24
CA PRO A 42 4.43 -1.37 0.21
C PRO A 42 5.69 -0.69 0.76
N MET A 43 6.86 -1.11 0.33
CA MET A 43 8.11 -0.51 0.80
C MET A 43 8.29 0.92 0.30
N GLU A 44 7.72 1.26 -0.85
CA GLU A 44 7.72 2.63 -1.31
C GLU A 44 6.89 3.52 -0.39
N LEU A 45 5.78 2.99 0.12
CA LEU A 45 4.94 3.73 1.08
C LEU A 45 5.66 3.92 2.41
N VAL A 46 6.42 2.93 2.86
CA VAL A 46 7.24 3.08 4.06
C VAL A 46 8.26 4.19 3.87
N LEU A 47 8.92 4.21 2.73
CA LEU A 47 9.91 5.25 2.42
C LEU A 47 9.25 6.63 2.34
N ALA A 48 8.12 6.71 1.65
CA ALA A 48 7.38 7.97 1.52
C ALA A 48 6.90 8.48 2.88
N GLY A 49 6.40 7.58 3.72
CA GLY A 49 5.96 7.93 5.06
C GLY A 49 7.10 8.46 5.93
N THR A 50 8.26 7.82 5.82
CA THR A 50 9.46 8.27 6.53
C THR A 50 9.86 9.67 6.08
N GLY A 51 9.84 9.92 4.77
CA GLY A 51 10.14 11.23 4.23
C GLY A 51 9.15 12.29 4.70
N GLY A 52 7.86 11.93 4.74
CA GLY A 52 6.83 12.84 5.21
C GLY A 52 6.98 13.20 6.68
N CYS A 53 7.44 12.25 7.50
CA CYS A 53 7.65 12.49 8.92
C CYS A 53 8.87 13.38 9.20
N THR A 54 9.83 13.42 8.28
CA THR A 54 11.06 14.20 8.48
C THR A 54 11.03 15.55 7.77
N ALA A 55 10.01 15.81 7.00
CA ALA A 55 9.89 17.05 6.24
C ALA A 55 9.55 18.27 7.11
#